data_da9441484e121f14626bcc90cdf5b8ed
#
_entry.id   da9441484e121f14626bcc90cdf5b8ed
#
_cell.length_a   1.000
_cell.length_b   1.000
_cell.length_c   1.000
_cell.angle_alpha   90.00
_cell.angle_beta   90.00
_cell.angle_gamma   90.00
#
_symmetry.space_group_name_H-M   'P 1'
#
loop_
_entity.id
_entity.type
_entity.pdbx_description
1 polymer ?
#
loop_
_entity_poly.entity_id
_entity_poly.type
_entity_poly.pdbx_seq_one_letter_code
_entity_poly.pdbx_strand_id
1 'polypeptide(L)'
;MAARGPGSNVQWICGSLTCRAIVAVVAHLLPGSRDPREVPVRVLAALLAPPLCVGCGAHAGGAEPLCALCRMELRWLAGVVEVAGVRVFAPLAYEGPTRAMVRALKFRGATLAAETMAAQIVAGAPADVLDRGVLVPVPLHPRRLRRRGFNQAERLAAALSRRTGLRVADCLRRTGSARTQVGRNRAQRLAGVRGSVVVHPGMVAPRRAILVDDVVTTGATLAACARVLRVARGGDVSAVGYARTPGR
;
A
#
# COMPACT_ATOMS: atom_id res chain seq x y z
N MET A 1 -37.50 1.26 -46.13
CA MET A 1 -38.45 1.64 -45.07
C MET A 1 -37.74 1.63 -43.74
N ALA A 2 -37.56 2.79 -43.16
CA ALA A 2 -36.77 3.00 -41.94
C ALA A 2 -37.67 2.95 -40.71
N ALA A 3 -37.22 2.31 -39.64
CA ALA A 3 -37.82 2.48 -38.32
C ALA A 3 -36.73 2.92 -37.35
N ARG A 4 -36.78 4.17 -36.89
CA ARG A 4 -35.99 4.76 -35.81
C ARG A 4 -36.62 4.38 -34.46
N GLY A 5 -35.86 3.79 -33.54
CA GLY A 5 -36.24 3.63 -32.14
C GLY A 5 -35.90 4.89 -31.30
N PRO A 6 -36.62 5.16 -30.22
CA PRO A 6 -36.53 6.42 -29.49
C PRO A 6 -35.35 6.47 -28.51
N GLY A 7 -34.62 7.58 -28.54
CA GLY A 7 -33.59 7.92 -27.56
C GLY A 7 -34.21 8.27 -26.20
N SER A 8 -33.76 7.65 -25.16
CA SER A 8 -34.08 7.99 -23.78
C SER A 8 -33.16 9.11 -23.29
N ASN A 9 -33.69 10.34 -23.32
CA ASN A 9 -33.14 11.48 -22.58
C ASN A 9 -33.33 11.24 -21.07
N VAL A 10 -32.30 10.90 -20.34
CA VAL A 10 -32.29 10.97 -18.88
C VAL A 10 -31.96 12.40 -18.47
N GLN A 11 -33.01 13.18 -18.23
CA GLN A 11 -32.91 14.53 -17.74
C GLN A 11 -32.68 14.50 -16.22
N TRP A 12 -31.47 14.87 -15.77
CA TRP A 12 -31.15 15.03 -14.36
C TRP A 12 -31.87 16.27 -13.80
N ILE A 13 -33.00 16.05 -13.14
CA ILE A 13 -33.68 17.09 -12.40
C ILE A 13 -33.11 17.10 -10.98
N CYS A 14 -32.09 17.93 -10.72
CA CYS A 14 -31.63 18.24 -9.38
C CYS A 14 -32.61 19.26 -8.75
N GLY A 15 -33.68 18.77 -8.17
CA GLY A 15 -34.65 19.59 -7.43
C GLY A 15 -34.08 19.96 -6.06
N SER A 16 -33.92 21.25 -5.79
CA SER A 16 -33.35 21.86 -4.58
C SER A 16 -34.05 21.53 -3.25
N LEU A 17 -35.10 20.74 -3.26
CA LEU A 17 -35.88 20.31 -2.07
C LEU A 17 -35.31 19.04 -1.39
N THR A 18 -34.67 18.14 -2.14
CA THR A 18 -34.17 16.88 -1.61
C THR A 18 -32.89 17.06 -0.74
N CYS A 19 -32.06 18.05 -1.03
CA CYS A 19 -30.85 18.32 -0.25
C CYS A 19 -31.18 18.85 1.17
N ARG A 20 -32.23 19.68 1.31
CA ARG A 20 -32.65 20.22 2.62
C ARG A 20 -33.32 19.16 3.51
N ALA A 21 -34.10 18.25 2.90
CA ALA A 21 -34.74 17.16 3.64
C ALA A 21 -33.72 16.12 4.18
N ILE A 22 -32.68 15.79 3.41
CA ILE A 22 -31.64 14.86 3.84
C ILE A 22 -30.83 15.45 4.99
N VAL A 23 -30.48 16.74 4.93
CA VAL A 23 -29.75 17.42 6.00
C VAL A 23 -30.57 17.49 7.29
N ALA A 24 -31.89 17.71 7.20
CA ALA A 24 -32.75 17.73 8.37
C ALA A 24 -32.94 16.37 9.03
N VAL A 25 -33.00 15.28 8.27
CA VAL A 25 -33.10 13.90 8.79
C VAL A 25 -31.79 13.48 9.48
N VAL A 26 -30.64 13.85 8.92
CA VAL A 26 -29.32 13.51 9.52
C VAL A 26 -29.06 14.29 10.80
N ALA A 27 -29.50 15.55 10.90
CA ALA A 27 -29.39 16.35 12.12
C ALA A 27 -30.19 15.75 13.30
N HIS A 28 -31.27 15.00 13.01
CA HIS A 28 -32.08 14.35 14.06
C HIS A 28 -31.50 13.01 14.54
N LEU A 29 -30.59 12.40 13.78
CA LEU A 29 -30.00 11.09 14.10
C LEU A 29 -28.66 11.17 14.84
N LEU A 30 -28.07 12.38 15.02
CA LEU A 30 -26.81 12.56 15.73
C LEU A 30 -27.07 13.23 17.09
N PRO A 31 -26.94 12.54 18.22
CA PRO A 31 -27.06 13.14 19.53
C PRO A 31 -25.85 14.06 19.80
N GLY A 32 -26.05 15.37 19.75
CA GLY A 32 -25.07 16.34 20.23
C GLY A 32 -24.77 17.57 19.38
N SER A 33 -25.08 17.62 18.10
CA SER A 33 -24.85 18.85 17.30
C SER A 33 -26.13 19.63 17.07
N ARG A 34 -26.19 20.86 17.59
CA ARG A 34 -27.33 21.77 17.44
C ARG A 34 -27.25 22.67 16.20
N ASP A 35 -26.14 22.62 15.44
CA ASP A 35 -25.97 23.43 14.24
C ASP A 35 -25.84 22.54 12.98
N PRO A 36 -26.81 22.63 12.02
CA PRO A 36 -26.76 21.87 10.77
C PRO A 36 -25.57 22.27 9.87
N ARG A 37 -24.79 23.30 10.21
CA ARG A 37 -23.61 23.73 9.48
C ARG A 37 -22.35 22.96 9.87
N GLU A 38 -22.37 22.19 10.97
CA GLU A 38 -21.25 21.39 11.47
C GLU A 38 -21.26 19.93 11.04
N VAL A 39 -22.11 19.53 10.09
CA VAL A 39 -22.03 18.18 9.54
C VAL A 39 -20.68 18.04 8.82
N PRO A 40 -19.76 17.22 9.33
CA PRO A 40 -18.43 17.13 8.73
C PRO A 40 -18.61 16.69 7.26
N VAL A 41 -17.94 17.39 6.35
CA VAL A 41 -17.95 17.11 4.89
C VAL A 41 -17.76 15.62 4.58
N ARG A 42 -17.06 14.89 5.47
CA ARG A 42 -16.87 13.44 5.41
C ARG A 42 -18.15 12.64 5.57
N VAL A 43 -19.10 13.08 6.40
CA VAL A 43 -20.39 12.39 6.59
C VAL A 43 -21.29 12.62 5.37
N LEU A 44 -21.31 13.84 4.85
CA LEU A 44 -22.04 14.17 3.63
C LEU A 44 -21.47 13.44 2.41
N ALA A 45 -20.15 13.39 2.29
CA ALA A 45 -19.47 12.63 1.24
C ALA A 45 -19.74 11.12 1.33
N ALA A 46 -19.80 10.54 2.54
CA ALA A 46 -20.11 9.11 2.74
C ALA A 46 -21.57 8.77 2.41
N LEU A 47 -22.50 9.72 2.56
CA LEU A 47 -23.91 9.56 2.15
C LEU A 47 -24.09 9.66 0.62
N LEU A 48 -23.29 10.50 -0.04
CA LEU A 48 -23.35 10.70 -1.49
C LEU A 48 -22.53 9.67 -2.27
N ALA A 49 -21.46 9.15 -1.68
CA ALA A 49 -20.58 8.14 -2.26
C ALA A 49 -20.16 7.16 -1.15
N PRO A 50 -21.00 6.18 -0.82
CA PRO A 50 -20.68 5.21 0.20
C PRO A 50 -19.36 4.48 -0.13
N PRO A 51 -18.48 4.23 0.87
CA PRO A 51 -17.23 3.57 0.62
C PRO A 51 -17.47 2.16 0.06
N LEU A 52 -16.92 1.91 -1.11
CA LEU A 52 -17.02 0.60 -1.77
C LEU A 52 -15.82 -0.27 -1.38
N CYS A 53 -16.08 -1.54 -1.17
CA CYS A 53 -15.07 -2.55 -0.92
C CYS A 53 -14.11 -2.66 -2.12
N VAL A 54 -12.82 -2.47 -1.89
CA VAL A 54 -11.80 -2.56 -2.95
C VAL A 54 -11.66 -3.98 -3.50
N GLY A 55 -12.17 -5.00 -2.78
CA GLY A 55 -12.18 -6.40 -3.19
C GLY A 55 -13.31 -6.74 -4.15
N CYS A 56 -14.54 -6.53 -3.75
CA CYS A 56 -15.74 -6.99 -4.48
C CYS A 56 -16.66 -5.87 -4.98
N GLY A 57 -16.40 -4.60 -4.62
CA GLY A 57 -17.28 -3.47 -5.00
C GLY A 57 -18.55 -3.34 -4.15
N ALA A 58 -18.85 -4.24 -3.22
CA ALA A 58 -19.97 -4.10 -2.31
C ALA A 58 -19.74 -2.96 -1.30
N HIS A 59 -20.79 -2.54 -0.61
CA HIS A 59 -20.65 -1.51 0.43
C HIS A 59 -19.66 -1.99 1.53
N ALA A 60 -18.64 -1.18 1.80
CA ALA A 60 -17.73 -1.37 2.90
C ALA A 60 -18.21 -0.53 4.09
N GLY A 61 -18.56 -1.16 5.20
CA GLY A 61 -19.02 -0.45 6.39
C GLY A 61 -17.92 0.43 6.99
N GLY A 62 -18.20 1.72 7.17
CA GLY A 62 -17.30 2.64 7.87
C GLY A 62 -16.02 2.99 7.10
N ALA A 63 -14.92 3.17 7.84
CA ALA A 63 -13.61 3.55 7.32
C ALA A 63 -12.74 2.36 6.86
N GLU A 64 -13.34 1.21 6.56
CA GLU A 64 -12.63 0.01 6.15
C GLU A 64 -12.58 -0.13 4.63
N PRO A 65 -11.43 -0.46 4.03
CA PRO A 65 -11.32 -0.63 2.58
C PRO A 65 -11.89 -1.97 2.08
N LEU A 66 -12.13 -2.94 2.97
CA LEU A 66 -12.75 -4.24 2.68
C LEU A 66 -14.04 -4.43 3.47
N CYS A 67 -15.07 -4.98 2.83
CA CYS A 67 -16.27 -5.45 3.53
C CYS A 67 -15.98 -6.68 4.42
N ALA A 68 -16.91 -7.05 5.28
CA ALA A 68 -16.75 -8.18 6.21
C ALA A 68 -16.43 -9.49 5.49
N LEU A 69 -17.13 -9.79 4.40
CA LEU A 69 -16.91 -11.02 3.61
C LEU A 69 -15.49 -11.07 3.02
N CYS A 70 -15.05 -10.00 2.36
CA CYS A 70 -13.68 -9.95 1.82
C CYS A 70 -12.60 -10.01 2.92
N ARG A 71 -12.90 -9.54 4.14
CA ARG A 71 -11.96 -9.71 5.27
C ARG A 71 -11.87 -11.16 5.73
N MET A 72 -12.98 -11.90 5.73
CA MET A 72 -12.99 -13.33 6.06
C MET A 72 -12.26 -14.18 5.02
N GLU A 73 -12.21 -13.75 3.76
CA GLU A 73 -11.48 -14.42 2.68
C GLU A 73 -9.97 -14.17 2.70
N LEU A 74 -9.47 -13.32 3.60
CA LEU A 74 -8.02 -13.10 3.72
C LEU A 74 -7.33 -14.36 4.21
N ARG A 75 -6.43 -14.90 3.39
CA ARG A 75 -5.63 -16.07 3.76
C ARG A 75 -4.39 -15.64 4.52
N TRP A 76 -4.42 -15.87 5.81
CA TRP A 76 -3.30 -15.59 6.71
C TRP A 76 -2.21 -16.65 6.59
N LEU A 77 -0.96 -16.22 6.63
CA LEU A 77 0.23 -17.05 6.56
C LEU A 77 1.03 -16.89 7.84
N ALA A 78 1.41 -18.01 8.44
CA ALA A 78 2.17 -18.03 9.68
C ALA A 78 3.67 -17.73 9.45
N GLY A 79 4.26 -17.13 10.47
CA GLY A 79 5.71 -17.09 10.72
C GLY A 79 6.54 -16.24 9.76
N VAL A 80 7.81 -16.15 10.13
CA VAL A 80 8.87 -15.54 9.34
C VAL A 80 9.44 -16.60 8.40
N VAL A 81 9.70 -16.22 7.16
CA VAL A 81 10.32 -17.07 6.14
C VAL A 81 11.62 -16.46 5.67
N GLU A 82 12.50 -17.28 5.12
CA GLU A 82 13.68 -16.79 4.42
C GLU A 82 13.43 -16.70 2.92
N VAL A 83 13.62 -15.52 2.35
CA VAL A 83 13.45 -15.28 0.91
C VAL A 83 14.69 -14.60 0.37
N ALA A 84 15.42 -15.29 -0.50
CA ALA A 84 16.64 -14.79 -1.13
C ALA A 84 17.68 -14.24 -0.12
N GLY A 85 17.90 -14.94 1.00
CA GLY A 85 18.86 -14.60 2.05
C GLY A 85 18.43 -13.43 2.95
N VAL A 86 17.13 -13.15 3.02
CA VAL A 86 16.54 -12.14 3.90
C VAL A 86 15.42 -12.77 4.73
N ARG A 87 15.41 -12.55 6.05
CA ARG A 87 14.30 -12.89 6.92
C ARG A 87 13.11 -11.96 6.60
N VAL A 88 11.98 -12.54 6.22
CA VAL A 88 10.79 -11.80 5.75
C VAL A 88 9.57 -12.20 6.56
N PHE A 89 8.86 -11.24 7.08
CA PHE A 89 7.51 -11.41 7.57
C PHE A 89 6.50 -10.79 6.60
N ALA A 90 5.51 -11.57 6.18
CA ALA A 90 4.40 -11.09 5.35
C ALA A 90 3.17 -11.93 5.68
N PRO A 91 2.18 -11.35 6.41
CA PRO A 91 1.10 -12.11 7.04
C PRO A 91 0.06 -12.68 6.08
N LEU A 92 0.01 -12.22 4.82
CA LEU A 92 -1.07 -12.58 3.92
C LEU A 92 -0.58 -13.23 2.63
N ALA A 93 -1.37 -14.18 2.10
CA ALA A 93 -1.17 -14.70 0.75
C ALA A 93 -1.53 -13.64 -0.31
N TYR A 94 -0.70 -13.52 -1.36
CA TYR A 94 -0.94 -12.57 -2.44
C TYR A 94 -2.00 -13.09 -3.42
N GLU A 95 -3.25 -13.17 -2.96
CA GLU A 95 -4.41 -13.66 -3.73
C GLU A 95 -5.69 -12.93 -3.32
N GLY A 96 -6.79 -13.15 -4.03
CA GLY A 96 -8.12 -12.63 -3.69
C GLY A 96 -8.16 -11.16 -3.26
N PRO A 97 -8.83 -10.83 -2.13
CA PRO A 97 -8.95 -9.47 -1.62
C PRO A 97 -7.60 -8.82 -1.27
N THR A 98 -6.57 -9.61 -0.91
CA THR A 98 -5.22 -9.11 -0.66
C THR A 98 -4.62 -8.43 -1.91
N ARG A 99 -4.84 -9.02 -3.10
CA ARG A 99 -4.43 -8.39 -4.38
C ARG A 99 -5.14 -7.06 -4.61
N ALA A 100 -6.41 -6.96 -4.25
CA ALA A 100 -7.19 -5.75 -4.39
C ALA A 100 -6.66 -4.64 -3.46
N MET A 101 -6.34 -4.97 -2.21
CA MET A 101 -5.70 -4.06 -1.26
C MET A 101 -4.36 -3.52 -1.78
N VAL A 102 -3.51 -4.40 -2.30
CA VAL A 102 -2.23 -4.00 -2.91
C VAL A 102 -2.43 -3.09 -4.13
N ARG A 103 -3.47 -3.33 -4.94
CA ARG A 103 -3.83 -2.41 -6.04
C ARG A 103 -4.30 -1.07 -5.50
N ALA A 104 -5.19 -1.05 -4.49
CA ALA A 104 -5.67 0.17 -3.88
C ALA A 104 -4.53 1.03 -3.32
N LEU A 105 -3.52 0.42 -2.67
CA LEU A 105 -2.33 1.11 -2.19
C LEU A 105 -1.56 1.82 -3.32
N LYS A 106 -1.67 1.35 -4.56
CA LYS A 106 -0.98 1.91 -5.74
C LYS A 106 -1.67 3.13 -6.36
N PHE A 107 -2.85 3.50 -5.91
CA PHE A 107 -3.58 4.68 -6.40
C PHE A 107 -3.44 5.89 -5.47
N ARG A 108 -3.69 7.09 -6.02
CA ARG A 108 -3.73 8.33 -5.22
C ARG A 108 -4.90 8.27 -4.23
N GLY A 109 -4.65 8.69 -2.98
CA GLY A 109 -5.66 8.62 -1.91
C GLY A 109 -5.67 7.32 -1.09
N ALA A 110 -4.75 6.39 -1.34
CA ALA A 110 -4.65 5.08 -0.69
C ALA A 110 -4.17 5.10 0.79
N THR A 111 -4.32 6.23 1.50
CA THR A 111 -3.90 6.34 2.92
C THR A 111 -4.62 5.30 3.77
N LEU A 112 -5.93 5.12 3.55
CA LEU A 112 -6.73 4.13 4.28
C LEU A 112 -6.24 2.70 4.04
N ALA A 113 -5.89 2.36 2.79
CA ALA A 113 -5.31 1.05 2.48
C ALA A 113 -3.97 0.84 3.21
N ALA A 114 -3.09 1.85 3.24
CA ALA A 114 -1.82 1.77 3.96
C ALA A 114 -2.02 1.59 5.47
N GLU A 115 -2.98 2.30 6.07
CA GLU A 115 -3.31 2.17 7.50
C GLU A 115 -3.83 0.79 7.85
N THR A 116 -4.78 0.26 7.06
CA THR A 116 -5.33 -1.09 7.28
C THR A 116 -4.25 -2.15 7.08
N MET A 117 -3.42 -2.03 6.03
CA MET A 117 -2.31 -2.96 5.79
C MET A 117 -1.30 -2.94 6.94
N ALA A 118 -0.94 -1.76 7.44
CA ALA A 118 -0.03 -1.63 8.59
C ALA A 118 -0.64 -2.25 9.86
N ALA A 119 -1.95 -2.04 10.11
CA ALA A 119 -2.64 -2.66 11.24
C ALA A 119 -2.57 -4.19 11.17
N GLN A 120 -2.84 -4.76 10.00
CA GLN A 120 -2.80 -6.20 9.77
C GLN A 120 -1.38 -6.79 9.90
N ILE A 121 -0.36 -6.07 9.41
CA ILE A 121 1.04 -6.47 9.60
C ILE A 121 1.38 -6.51 11.09
N VAL A 122 1.10 -5.44 11.83
CA VAL A 122 1.41 -5.34 13.27
C VAL A 122 0.66 -6.39 14.08
N ALA A 123 -0.62 -6.62 13.78
CA ALA A 123 -1.43 -7.62 14.47
C ALA A 123 -0.93 -9.06 14.29
N GLY A 124 -0.35 -9.39 13.15
CA GLY A 124 0.16 -10.72 12.86
C GLY A 124 1.67 -10.88 13.10
N ALA A 125 2.41 -9.80 13.37
CA ALA A 125 3.86 -9.85 13.48
C ALA A 125 4.31 -10.52 14.78
N PRO A 126 5.26 -11.48 14.74
CA PRO A 126 5.98 -11.92 15.92
C PRO A 126 6.69 -10.75 16.61
N ALA A 127 6.82 -10.83 17.94
CA ALA A 127 7.34 -9.74 18.76
C ALA A 127 8.73 -9.23 18.32
N ASP A 128 9.58 -10.11 17.80
CA ASP A 128 10.96 -9.79 17.39
C ASP A 128 11.07 -9.13 16.02
N VAL A 129 9.98 -9.04 15.26
CA VAL A 129 9.99 -8.52 13.87
C VAL A 129 9.98 -6.99 13.83
N LEU A 130 9.17 -6.37 14.69
CA LEU A 130 8.95 -4.92 14.74
C LEU A 130 9.28 -4.32 16.12
N ASP A 131 10.12 -4.98 16.91
CA ASP A 131 10.52 -4.53 18.26
C ASP A 131 11.50 -3.36 18.23
N ARG A 132 12.43 -3.39 17.27
CA ARG A 132 13.53 -2.42 17.14
C ARG A 132 14.09 -2.39 15.73
N GLY A 133 14.65 -1.24 15.36
CA GLY A 133 15.25 -1.03 14.04
C GLY A 133 14.77 0.23 13.38
N VAL A 134 15.07 0.36 12.11
CA VAL A 134 14.67 1.50 11.27
C VAL A 134 13.95 0.95 10.05
N LEU A 135 12.74 1.41 9.79
CA LEU A 135 11.97 1.07 8.62
C LEU A 135 12.59 1.72 7.38
N VAL A 136 12.95 0.90 6.39
CA VAL A 136 13.56 1.35 5.15
C VAL A 136 12.66 0.98 3.98
N PRO A 137 11.96 1.94 3.37
CA PRO A 137 11.10 1.67 2.23
C PRO A 137 11.92 1.13 1.04
N VAL A 138 11.44 0.06 0.42
CA VAL A 138 12.02 -0.44 -0.82
C VAL A 138 11.84 0.59 -1.94
N PRO A 139 12.92 1.02 -2.62
CA PRO A 139 12.85 2.10 -3.59
C PRO A 139 12.12 1.68 -4.87
N LEU A 140 11.18 2.51 -5.32
CA LEU A 140 10.47 2.30 -6.57
C LEU A 140 11.34 2.69 -7.76
N HIS A 141 11.19 1.99 -8.89
CA HIS A 141 11.88 2.34 -10.12
C HIS A 141 11.50 3.76 -10.58
N PRO A 142 12.45 4.63 -11.01
CA PRO A 142 12.17 6.04 -11.33
C PRO A 142 11.04 6.26 -12.34
N ARG A 143 10.93 5.42 -13.38
CA ARG A 143 9.81 5.48 -14.34
C ARG A 143 8.45 5.22 -13.67
N ARG A 144 8.39 4.28 -12.72
CA ARG A 144 7.16 3.99 -11.98
C ARG A 144 6.84 5.11 -11.00
N LEU A 145 7.86 5.68 -10.34
CA LEU A 145 7.69 6.80 -9.43
C LEU A 145 7.13 8.02 -10.17
N ARG A 146 7.70 8.38 -11.33
CA ARG A 146 7.17 9.48 -12.17
C ARG A 146 5.73 9.25 -12.61
N ARG A 147 5.37 8.01 -13.02
CA ARG A 147 4.01 7.68 -13.45
C ARG A 147 3.00 7.70 -12.30
N ARG A 148 3.40 7.24 -11.12
CA ARG A 148 2.52 7.07 -9.96
C ARG A 148 2.49 8.32 -9.06
N GLY A 149 3.57 9.08 -9.04
CA GLY A 149 3.74 10.27 -8.22
C GLY A 149 4.15 10.00 -6.77
N PHE A 150 4.21 8.73 -6.35
CA PHE A 150 4.61 8.32 -4.99
C PHE A 150 5.12 6.88 -4.95
N ASN A 151 5.84 6.54 -3.87
CA ASN A 151 6.28 5.18 -3.55
C ASN A 151 5.31 4.56 -2.53
N GLN A 152 4.69 3.43 -2.88
CA GLN A 152 3.77 2.70 -2.00
C GLN A 152 4.45 2.16 -0.73
N ALA A 153 5.72 1.76 -0.84
CA ALA A 153 6.51 1.29 0.30
C ALA A 153 6.75 2.38 1.34
N GLU A 154 6.95 3.65 0.92
CA GLU A 154 7.06 4.80 1.82
C GLU A 154 5.75 5.04 2.58
N ARG A 155 4.59 4.96 1.90
CA ARG A 155 3.28 5.09 2.57
C ARG A 155 3.05 4.00 3.61
N LEU A 156 3.39 2.76 3.26
CA LEU A 156 3.27 1.63 4.19
C LEU A 156 4.25 1.78 5.36
N ALA A 157 5.49 2.18 5.11
CA ALA A 157 6.48 2.44 6.15
C ALA A 157 6.04 3.57 7.10
N ALA A 158 5.46 4.65 6.57
CA ALA A 158 4.92 5.74 7.39
C ALA A 158 3.73 5.27 8.25
N ALA A 159 2.84 4.42 7.72
CA ALA A 159 1.73 3.84 8.48
C ALA A 159 2.23 2.87 9.57
N LEU A 160 3.24 2.05 9.28
CA LEU A 160 3.89 1.20 10.27
C LEU A 160 4.58 2.02 11.36
N SER A 161 5.30 3.09 10.99
CA SER A 161 5.95 3.99 11.95
C SER A 161 4.98 4.58 12.97
N ARG A 162 3.80 5.04 12.53
CA ARG A 162 2.76 5.56 13.43
C ARG A 162 2.26 4.51 14.45
N ARG A 163 2.28 3.24 14.08
CA ARG A 163 1.77 2.15 14.93
C ARG A 163 2.83 1.56 15.86
N THR A 164 4.09 1.56 15.43
CA THR A 164 5.19 0.90 16.16
C THR A 164 6.13 1.88 16.85
N GLY A 165 6.09 3.17 16.49
CA GLY A 165 7.07 4.16 16.94
C GLY A 165 8.44 4.05 16.26
N LEU A 166 8.66 3.06 15.37
CA LEU A 166 9.92 2.89 14.66
C LEU A 166 10.14 4.04 13.66
N ARG A 167 11.38 4.56 13.60
CA ARG A 167 11.74 5.61 12.65
C ARG A 167 11.76 5.08 11.21
N VAL A 168 11.47 5.96 10.26
CA VAL A 168 11.62 5.68 8.82
C VAL A 168 12.88 6.37 8.30
N ALA A 169 13.66 5.65 7.48
CA ALA A 169 14.80 6.21 6.74
C ALA A 169 14.67 5.86 5.25
N ASP A 170 14.38 6.85 4.42
CA ASP A 170 14.40 6.71 2.96
C ASP A 170 15.82 6.87 2.42
N CYS A 171 16.68 5.90 2.79
CA CYS A 171 18.11 5.94 2.47
C CYS A 171 18.48 5.18 1.19
N LEU A 172 17.53 4.53 0.52
CA LEU A 172 17.79 3.76 -0.68
C LEU A 172 17.24 4.43 -1.94
N ARG A 173 18.01 4.40 -3.01
CA ARG A 173 17.56 4.81 -4.35
C ARG A 173 17.74 3.70 -5.36
N ARG A 174 16.82 3.65 -6.32
CA ARG A 174 16.96 2.82 -7.50
C ARG A 174 17.49 3.66 -8.64
N THR A 175 18.70 3.35 -9.09
CA THR A 175 19.24 3.95 -10.31
C THR A 175 18.50 3.36 -11.51
N GLY A 176 18.07 4.22 -12.45
CA GLY A 176 17.55 3.75 -13.74
C GLY A 176 18.59 2.85 -14.40
N SER A 177 18.17 1.90 -15.23
CA SER A 177 19.09 1.05 -15.99
C SER A 177 20.18 1.93 -16.58
N ALA A 178 21.44 1.67 -16.18
CA ALA A 178 22.56 2.26 -16.86
C ALA A 178 22.34 2.04 -18.37
N ARG A 179 22.41 3.11 -19.15
CA ARG A 179 22.48 3.05 -20.61
C ARG A 179 23.42 1.91 -20.95
N THR A 180 22.96 1.00 -21.77
CA THR A 180 23.71 -0.07 -22.39
C THR A 180 25.13 0.36 -22.68
N GLN A 181 26.10 -0.01 -21.82
CA GLN A 181 27.46 -0.05 -22.26
C GLN A 181 27.56 -1.26 -23.18
N VAL A 182 27.78 -0.97 -24.47
CA VAL A 182 28.10 -1.89 -25.54
C VAL A 182 29.28 -2.77 -25.05
N GLY A 183 29.06 -4.11 -24.93
CA GLY A 183 30.13 -5.05 -24.61
C GLY A 183 29.90 -6.03 -23.45
N ARG A 184 28.73 -6.11 -22.83
CA ARG A 184 28.49 -7.07 -21.72
C ARG A 184 27.96 -8.42 -22.18
N ASN A 185 28.58 -9.52 -21.66
CA ASN A 185 28.21 -10.92 -21.87
C ASN A 185 26.76 -11.24 -21.45
N ARG A 186 26.15 -12.31 -22.04
CA ARG A 186 24.77 -12.75 -21.83
C ARG A 186 24.41 -12.93 -20.34
N ALA A 187 25.31 -13.42 -19.50
CA ALA A 187 25.13 -13.56 -18.05
C ALA A 187 25.02 -12.20 -17.33
N GLN A 188 25.81 -11.20 -17.77
CA GLN A 188 25.75 -9.82 -17.25
C GLN A 188 24.50 -9.06 -17.72
N ARG A 189 23.87 -9.45 -18.85
CA ARG A 189 22.58 -8.92 -19.28
C ARG A 189 21.43 -9.39 -18.39
N LEU A 190 21.44 -10.64 -17.94
CA LEU A 190 20.44 -11.18 -17.00
C LEU A 190 20.57 -10.55 -15.59
N ALA A 191 21.79 -10.23 -15.15
CA ALA A 191 22.03 -9.49 -13.90
C ALA A 191 21.77 -7.98 -14.01
N GLY A 192 21.92 -7.38 -15.20
CA GLY A 192 21.80 -5.93 -15.45
C GLY A 192 20.41 -5.40 -15.71
N VAL A 193 19.39 -6.27 -15.86
CA VAL A 193 18.00 -5.87 -16.19
C VAL A 193 17.24 -5.33 -14.97
N ARG A 194 17.74 -5.49 -13.76
CA ARG A 194 17.14 -4.96 -12.53
C ARG A 194 17.99 -3.78 -12.06
N GLY A 195 17.51 -2.55 -12.32
CA GLY A 195 18.19 -1.32 -11.94
C GLY A 195 18.88 -1.45 -10.58
N SER A 196 20.15 -1.05 -10.50
CA SER A 196 20.94 -1.16 -9.28
C SER A 196 20.33 -0.34 -8.16
N VAL A 197 20.27 -0.89 -6.96
CA VAL A 197 19.94 -0.15 -5.74
C VAL A 197 21.23 0.42 -5.18
N VAL A 198 21.21 1.63 -4.67
CA VAL A 198 22.33 2.29 -4.00
C VAL A 198 21.82 3.03 -2.75
N VAL A 199 22.72 3.27 -1.80
CA VAL A 199 22.44 4.21 -0.72
C VAL A 199 22.41 5.63 -1.31
N HIS A 200 21.44 6.41 -0.91
CA HIS A 200 21.32 7.79 -1.35
C HIS A 200 22.53 8.61 -0.88
N PRO A 201 23.22 9.36 -1.76
CA PRO A 201 24.30 10.24 -1.34
C PRO A 201 23.88 11.16 -0.19
N GLY A 202 24.72 11.26 0.83
CA GLY A 202 24.41 12.06 2.04
C GLY A 202 23.56 11.37 3.10
N MET A 203 23.04 10.16 2.83
CA MET A 203 22.28 9.39 3.81
C MET A 203 23.14 8.28 4.44
N VAL A 204 22.89 8.02 5.72
CA VAL A 204 23.56 6.95 6.47
C VAL A 204 22.66 5.73 6.55
N ALA A 205 23.15 4.57 6.12
CA ALA A 205 22.43 3.32 6.27
C ALA A 205 22.28 2.95 7.76
N PRO A 206 21.10 2.51 8.23
CA PRO A 206 20.93 2.07 9.61
C PRO A 206 21.65 0.75 9.88
N ARG A 207 22.14 0.54 11.11
CA ARG A 207 22.75 -0.73 11.53
C ARG A 207 21.75 -1.89 11.59
N ARG A 208 20.49 -1.59 11.95
CA ARG A 208 19.39 -2.57 11.94
C ARG A 208 18.29 -2.02 11.06
N ALA A 209 18.17 -2.58 9.88
CA ALA A 209 17.22 -2.16 8.86
C ALA A 209 16.07 -3.17 8.73
N ILE A 210 14.85 -2.67 8.69
CA ILE A 210 13.65 -3.43 8.35
C ILE A 210 13.17 -2.91 7.00
N LEU A 211 13.44 -3.64 5.92
CA LEU A 211 12.95 -3.30 4.60
C LEU A 211 11.43 -3.41 4.55
N VAL A 212 10.76 -2.42 3.97
CA VAL A 212 9.30 -2.40 3.83
C VAL A 212 8.92 -2.48 2.36
N ASP A 213 8.08 -3.46 2.00
CA ASP A 213 7.52 -3.58 0.64
C ASP A 213 6.03 -3.96 0.70
N ASP A 214 5.29 -3.79 -0.40
CA ASP A 214 3.88 -4.19 -0.47
C ASP A 214 3.71 -5.69 -0.72
N VAL A 215 4.51 -6.28 -1.61
CA VAL A 215 4.42 -7.70 -1.97
C VAL A 215 5.80 -8.33 -2.13
N VAL A 216 6.02 -9.42 -1.42
CA VAL A 216 7.20 -10.25 -1.57
C VAL A 216 6.91 -11.41 -2.51
N THR A 217 7.59 -11.43 -3.66
CA THR A 217 7.50 -12.50 -4.65
C THR A 217 8.78 -13.34 -4.65
N THR A 218 9.70 -13.11 -5.54
CA THR A 218 10.99 -13.80 -5.61
C THR A 218 12.02 -13.29 -4.61
N GLY A 219 11.73 -12.20 -3.90
CA GLY A 219 12.65 -11.54 -2.97
C GLY A 219 13.85 -10.83 -3.62
N ALA A 220 13.98 -10.88 -4.94
CA ALA A 220 15.15 -10.34 -5.62
C ALA A 220 15.38 -8.83 -5.38
N THR A 221 14.32 -8.06 -5.19
CA THR A 221 14.43 -6.64 -4.82
C THR A 221 14.90 -6.48 -3.38
N LEU A 222 14.34 -7.27 -2.47
CA LEU A 222 14.76 -7.29 -1.05
C LEU A 222 16.22 -7.69 -0.91
N ALA A 223 16.65 -8.75 -1.61
CA ALA A 223 18.05 -9.18 -1.62
C ALA A 223 19.01 -8.09 -2.13
N ALA A 224 18.62 -7.38 -3.18
CA ALA A 224 19.43 -6.26 -3.70
C ALA A 224 19.53 -5.12 -2.68
N CYS A 225 18.45 -4.74 -2.02
CA CYS A 225 18.42 -3.73 -0.96
C CYS A 225 19.26 -4.17 0.24
N ALA A 226 19.07 -5.40 0.71
CA ALA A 226 19.78 -5.95 1.86
C ALA A 226 21.29 -6.00 1.63
N ARG A 227 21.73 -6.43 0.44
CA ARG A 227 23.15 -6.43 0.06
C ARG A 227 23.77 -5.02 0.17
N VAL A 228 23.08 -4.02 -0.36
CA VAL A 228 23.56 -2.63 -0.34
C VAL A 228 23.67 -2.11 1.10
N LEU A 229 22.67 -2.37 1.94
CA LEU A 229 22.68 -1.95 3.34
C LEU A 229 23.77 -2.66 4.15
N ARG A 230 23.96 -3.97 3.94
CA ARG A 230 25.02 -4.76 4.60
C ARG A 230 26.41 -4.27 4.22
N VAL A 231 26.65 -3.97 2.94
CA VAL A 231 27.94 -3.42 2.47
C VAL A 231 28.18 -2.02 3.04
N ALA A 232 27.15 -1.17 3.11
CA ALA A 232 27.31 0.20 3.58
C ALA A 232 27.58 0.32 5.08
N ARG A 233 27.05 -0.59 5.91
CA ARG A 233 27.13 -0.45 7.38
C ARG A 233 27.40 -1.76 8.13
N GLY A 234 27.47 -2.93 7.48
CA GLY A 234 27.68 -4.23 8.12
C GLY A 234 26.58 -4.66 9.09
N GLY A 235 25.35 -4.21 8.84
CA GLY A 235 24.25 -4.36 9.79
C GLY A 235 23.31 -5.52 9.52
N ASP A 236 22.42 -5.77 10.48
CA ASP A 236 21.32 -6.73 10.38
C ASP A 236 20.20 -6.18 9.48
N VAL A 237 19.71 -7.01 8.55
CA VAL A 237 18.64 -6.64 7.61
C VAL A 237 17.58 -7.72 7.56
N SER A 238 16.39 -7.34 7.98
CA SER A 238 15.15 -8.10 7.82
C SER A 238 14.18 -7.37 6.89
N ALA A 239 13.01 -7.95 6.64
CA ALA A 239 12.00 -7.31 5.82
C ALA A 239 10.59 -7.59 6.36
N VAL A 240 9.69 -6.65 6.13
CA VAL A 240 8.26 -6.83 6.28
C VAL A 240 7.55 -6.49 4.98
N GLY A 241 6.58 -7.31 4.62
CA GLY A 241 5.67 -7.07 3.50
C GLY A 241 4.24 -7.20 3.92
N TYR A 242 3.31 -6.68 3.14
CA TYR A 242 1.89 -6.93 3.38
C TYR A 242 1.49 -8.34 2.94
N ALA A 243 1.98 -8.76 1.79
CA ALA A 243 1.66 -10.07 1.23
C ALA A 243 2.88 -10.78 0.65
N ARG A 244 2.80 -12.11 0.59
CA ARG A 244 3.78 -12.94 -0.13
C ARG A 244 3.09 -13.96 -1.02
N THR A 245 3.77 -14.38 -2.08
CA THR A 245 3.31 -15.50 -2.91
C THR A 245 3.45 -16.80 -2.12
N PRO A 246 2.37 -17.58 -1.91
CA PRO A 246 2.45 -18.89 -1.25
C PRO A 246 3.37 -19.86 -2.01
N GLY A 247 4.08 -20.74 -1.30
CA GLY A 247 4.87 -21.81 -1.91
C GLY A 247 6.27 -21.40 -2.42
N ARG A 248 6.76 -20.25 -1.99
CA ARG A 248 8.15 -19.82 -2.25
C ARG A 248 8.81 -19.30 -1.00
#